data_32229509f12f2a4f955429985d3f79d9
#
_entry.id   32229509f12f2a4f955429985d3f79d9
#
_cell.length_a   1.000
_cell.length_b   1.000
_cell.length_c   1.000
_cell.angle_alpha   90.00
_cell.angle_beta   90.00
_cell.angle_gamma   90.00
#
_symmetry.space_group_name_H-M   'P 1'
#
loop_
_entity.id
_entity.type
_entity.pdbx_description
1 polymer ?
#
loop_
_entity_poly.entity_id
_entity_poly.type
_entity_poly.pdbx_seq_one_letter_code
_entity_poly.pdbx_strand_id
1 'polypeptide(L)'
;FLDEPTTGVDPVSRKEFWEMLQKLKKNFKLSIIVSTPYMDEAVQCDRIALIQEGQFLTIDTPDNIIKAYTQTLWAVRSDKMHRLLTDLRGIKGVKTAFAFGENHHATVDPSVLTIDSLREQLEALGHRDIVIEAVEPTIEDCFMNLQE
;
A
#
# COMPACT_ATOMS: atom_id res chain seq x y z
N PHE A 1 -18.65 -18.23 0.09
CA PHE A 1 -18.35 -16.94 -0.55
C PHE A 1 -18.88 -15.81 0.32
N LEU A 2 -18.05 -14.81 0.59
CA LEU A 2 -18.35 -13.66 1.42
C LEU A 2 -18.02 -12.39 0.62
N ASP A 3 -19.00 -11.50 0.47
CA ASP A 3 -18.88 -10.27 -0.31
C ASP A 3 -18.82 -9.08 0.65
N GLU A 4 -17.68 -8.42 0.71
CA GLU A 4 -17.35 -7.29 1.59
C GLU A 4 -17.84 -7.45 3.04
N PRO A 5 -17.55 -8.58 3.71
CA PRO A 5 -18.22 -8.93 4.98
C PRO A 5 -17.87 -8.00 6.15
N THR A 6 -16.82 -7.20 6.01
CA THR A 6 -16.31 -6.31 7.07
C THR A 6 -16.56 -4.83 6.79
N THR A 7 -17.24 -4.50 5.69
CA THR A 7 -17.59 -3.12 5.37
C THR A 7 -18.50 -2.51 6.44
N GLY A 8 -18.08 -1.39 7.02
CA GLY A 8 -18.80 -0.72 8.11
C GLY A 8 -18.63 -1.36 9.50
N VAL A 9 -17.77 -2.38 9.62
CA VAL A 9 -17.44 -3.03 10.90
C VAL A 9 -16.26 -2.32 11.56
N ASP A 10 -16.31 -2.15 12.88
CA ASP A 10 -15.22 -1.55 13.64
C ASP A 10 -13.94 -2.42 13.63
N PRO A 11 -12.75 -1.83 13.87
CA PRO A 11 -11.49 -2.54 13.75
C PRO A 11 -11.33 -3.77 14.67
N VAL A 12 -11.94 -3.74 15.86
CA VAL A 12 -11.86 -4.86 16.82
C VAL A 12 -12.69 -6.04 16.31
N SER A 13 -13.94 -5.78 15.93
CA SER A 13 -14.84 -6.79 15.38
C SER A 13 -14.32 -7.35 14.03
N ARG A 14 -13.67 -6.52 13.20
CA ARG A 14 -12.98 -6.98 11.97
C ARG A 14 -11.90 -8.00 12.29
N LYS A 15 -11.06 -7.74 13.28
CA LYS A 15 -10.01 -8.66 13.71
C LYS A 15 -10.61 -10.00 14.19
N GLU A 16 -11.61 -9.94 15.06
CA GLU A 16 -12.30 -11.14 15.56
C GLU A 16 -12.94 -11.97 14.44
N PHE A 17 -13.53 -11.30 13.44
CA PHE A 17 -14.09 -11.94 12.26
C PHE A 17 -13.03 -12.72 11.47
N TRP A 18 -11.87 -12.12 11.20
CA TRP A 18 -10.79 -12.80 10.50
C TRP A 18 -10.21 -13.96 11.30
N GLU A 19 -10.04 -13.81 12.62
CA GLU A 19 -9.64 -14.92 13.50
C GLU A 19 -10.64 -16.09 13.46
N MET A 20 -11.93 -15.78 13.44
CA MET A 20 -12.98 -16.79 13.29
C MET A 20 -12.88 -17.52 11.95
N LEU A 21 -12.70 -16.81 10.84
CA LEU A 21 -12.53 -17.40 9.51
C LEU A 21 -11.32 -18.35 9.46
N GLN A 22 -10.19 -17.95 10.04
CA GLN A 22 -9.01 -18.82 10.11
C GLN A 22 -9.27 -20.08 10.94
N LYS A 23 -10.00 -20.00 12.04
CA LYS A 23 -10.41 -21.16 12.85
C LYS A 23 -11.34 -22.07 12.07
N LEU A 24 -12.34 -21.54 11.38
CA LEU A 24 -13.26 -22.32 10.54
C LEU A 24 -12.52 -23.06 9.42
N LYS A 25 -11.64 -22.34 8.70
CA LYS A 25 -10.81 -22.92 7.64
C LYS A 25 -9.99 -24.10 8.17
N LYS A 26 -9.31 -23.94 9.31
CA LYS A 26 -8.45 -24.97 9.90
C LYS A 26 -9.26 -26.18 10.40
N ASN A 27 -10.37 -25.93 11.11
CA ASN A 27 -11.11 -26.99 11.79
C ASN A 27 -11.98 -27.80 10.82
N PHE A 28 -12.54 -27.16 9.80
CA PHE A 28 -13.47 -27.78 8.87
C PHE A 28 -12.89 -28.00 7.46
N LYS A 29 -11.61 -27.63 7.24
CA LYS A 29 -10.93 -27.72 5.93
C LYS A 29 -11.71 -27.01 4.81
N LEU A 30 -12.29 -25.87 5.12
CA LEU A 30 -13.09 -25.09 4.18
C LEU A 30 -12.20 -24.29 3.24
N SER A 31 -12.65 -24.14 1.99
CA SER A 31 -12.17 -23.10 1.08
C SER A 31 -13.09 -21.88 1.20
N ILE A 32 -12.53 -20.74 1.54
CA ILE A 32 -13.27 -19.50 1.78
C ILE A 32 -12.82 -18.47 0.75
N ILE A 33 -13.78 -17.89 0.03
CA ILE A 33 -13.54 -16.78 -0.89
C ILE A 33 -14.17 -15.53 -0.27
N VAL A 34 -13.37 -14.47 -0.16
CA VAL A 34 -13.80 -13.18 0.39
C VAL A 34 -13.48 -12.08 -0.62
N SER A 35 -14.43 -11.22 -0.94
CA SER A 35 -14.14 -9.94 -1.58
C SER A 35 -13.97 -8.86 -0.49
N THR A 36 -13.02 -7.97 -0.65
CA THR A 36 -12.79 -6.86 0.27
C THR A 36 -12.09 -5.70 -0.45
N PRO A 37 -12.45 -4.43 -0.17
CA PRO A 37 -11.70 -3.29 -0.63
C PRO A 37 -10.48 -2.97 0.25
N TYR A 38 -10.30 -3.69 1.37
CA TYR A 38 -9.27 -3.43 2.36
C TYR A 38 -8.02 -4.28 2.11
N MET A 39 -6.91 -3.65 1.72
CA MET A 39 -5.67 -4.34 1.39
C MET A 39 -4.99 -4.98 2.61
N ASP A 40 -5.20 -4.43 3.81
CA ASP A 40 -4.75 -5.00 5.09
C ASP A 40 -5.45 -6.34 5.43
N GLU A 41 -6.65 -6.57 4.89
CA GLU A 41 -7.33 -7.86 4.99
C GLU A 41 -6.81 -8.89 3.98
N ALA A 42 -6.45 -8.43 2.79
CA ALA A 42 -5.95 -9.30 1.73
C ALA A 42 -4.70 -10.11 2.16
N VAL A 43 -3.82 -9.52 2.98
CA VAL A 43 -2.62 -10.22 3.50
C VAL A 43 -2.93 -11.40 4.42
N GLN A 44 -4.17 -11.53 4.91
CA GLN A 44 -4.61 -12.66 5.74
C GLN A 44 -5.06 -13.87 4.91
N CYS A 45 -5.14 -13.71 3.59
CA CYS A 45 -5.53 -14.78 2.65
C CYS A 45 -4.31 -15.58 2.18
N ASP A 46 -4.50 -16.86 1.85
CA ASP A 46 -3.42 -17.69 1.29
C ASP A 46 -3.06 -17.24 -0.14
N ARG A 47 -4.07 -16.81 -0.90
CA ARG A 47 -3.94 -16.26 -2.26
C ARG A 47 -4.89 -15.09 -2.42
N ILE A 48 -4.47 -14.12 -3.19
CA ILE A 48 -5.26 -12.94 -3.51
C ILE A 48 -5.33 -12.74 -5.02
N ALA A 49 -6.43 -12.17 -5.46
CA ALA A 49 -6.61 -11.69 -6.82
C ALA A 49 -6.85 -10.18 -6.74
N LEU A 50 -5.92 -9.38 -7.25
CA LEU A 50 -6.10 -7.95 -7.39
C LEU A 50 -6.91 -7.66 -8.65
N ILE A 51 -8.00 -6.93 -8.50
CA ILE A 51 -8.98 -6.68 -9.57
C ILE A 51 -9.18 -5.18 -9.73
N GLN A 52 -9.20 -4.72 -10.97
CA GLN A 52 -9.57 -3.36 -11.33
C GLN A 52 -10.37 -3.35 -12.62
N GLU A 53 -11.44 -2.56 -12.67
CA GLU A 53 -12.30 -2.42 -13.86
C GLU A 53 -12.77 -3.76 -14.44
N GLY A 54 -13.02 -4.75 -13.56
CA GLY A 54 -13.47 -6.09 -13.94
C GLY A 54 -12.37 -7.00 -14.50
N GLN A 55 -11.10 -6.58 -14.44
CA GLN A 55 -9.97 -7.37 -14.91
C GLN A 55 -9.05 -7.77 -13.75
N PHE A 56 -8.49 -8.97 -13.85
CA PHE A 56 -7.46 -9.42 -12.93
C PHE A 56 -6.13 -8.77 -13.29
N LEU A 57 -5.56 -8.01 -12.35
CA LEU A 57 -4.21 -7.46 -12.48
C LEU A 57 -3.15 -8.52 -12.17
N THR A 58 -3.37 -9.29 -11.10
CA THR A 58 -2.52 -10.41 -10.69
C THR A 58 -3.26 -11.36 -9.78
N ILE A 59 -2.82 -12.62 -9.74
CA ILE A 59 -3.34 -13.66 -8.82
C ILE A 59 -2.16 -14.45 -8.28
N ASP A 60 -1.81 -14.24 -7.01
CA ASP A 60 -0.73 -14.99 -6.35
C ASP A 60 -0.88 -14.93 -4.82
N THR A 61 0.10 -15.45 -4.09
CA THR A 61 0.20 -15.24 -2.65
C THR A 61 0.57 -13.79 -2.35
N PRO A 62 0.15 -13.21 -1.21
CA PRO A 62 0.58 -11.86 -0.82
C PRO A 62 2.10 -11.67 -0.87
N ASP A 63 2.86 -12.63 -0.35
CA ASP A 63 4.33 -12.58 -0.33
C ASP A 63 4.94 -12.52 -1.73
N ASN A 64 4.40 -13.29 -2.70
CA ASN A 64 4.92 -13.27 -4.07
C ASN A 64 4.62 -11.94 -4.76
N ILE A 65 3.45 -11.36 -4.51
CA ILE A 65 3.07 -10.06 -5.07
C ILE A 65 4.00 -8.97 -4.53
N ILE A 66 4.29 -8.97 -3.23
CA ILE A 66 5.22 -8.03 -2.60
C ILE A 66 6.65 -8.21 -3.17
N LYS A 67 7.13 -9.46 -3.28
CA LYS A 67 8.45 -9.75 -3.84
C LYS A 67 8.60 -9.36 -5.31
N ALA A 68 7.51 -9.33 -6.06
CA ALA A 68 7.51 -8.89 -7.45
C ALA A 68 7.65 -7.37 -7.61
N TYR A 69 7.46 -6.60 -6.54
CA TYR A 69 7.66 -5.16 -6.53
C TYR A 69 9.17 -4.83 -6.53
N THR A 70 9.65 -4.26 -7.61
CA THR A 70 11.09 -4.00 -7.83
C THR A 70 11.48 -2.53 -7.76
N GLN A 71 10.52 -1.66 -7.50
CA GLN A 71 10.76 -0.22 -7.44
C GLN A 71 11.32 0.19 -6.07
N THR A 72 12.05 1.28 -6.03
CA THR A 72 12.48 1.90 -4.77
C THR A 72 11.33 2.74 -4.21
N LEU A 73 10.93 2.45 -2.97
CA LEU A 73 9.80 3.09 -2.29
C LEU A 73 10.28 3.85 -1.06
N TRP A 74 9.84 5.10 -0.95
CA TRP A 74 10.09 5.94 0.21
C TRP A 74 8.79 6.41 0.84
N ALA A 75 8.72 6.32 2.17
CA ALA A 75 7.69 6.98 2.97
C ALA A 75 8.16 8.40 3.30
N VAL A 76 7.35 9.38 2.97
CA VAL A 76 7.68 10.80 3.13
C VAL A 76 6.61 11.51 3.96
N ARG A 77 7.04 12.29 4.93
CA ARG A 77 6.17 13.12 5.77
C ARG A 77 6.76 14.51 5.97
N SER A 78 5.91 15.51 6.14
CA SER A 78 6.29 16.88 6.50
C SER A 78 5.18 17.59 7.30
N ASP A 79 5.45 18.83 7.74
CA ASP A 79 4.47 19.70 8.39
C ASP A 79 3.27 20.08 7.48
N LYS A 80 3.42 19.94 6.16
CA LYS A 80 2.41 20.36 5.15
C LYS A 80 1.94 19.21 4.28
N MET A 81 1.41 18.14 4.90
CA MET A 81 0.99 16.93 4.21
C MET A 81 0.05 17.18 3.01
N HIS A 82 -0.85 18.17 3.13
CA HIS A 82 -1.81 18.52 2.06
C HIS A 82 -1.13 19.03 0.76
N ARG A 83 0.06 19.63 0.86
CA ARG A 83 0.86 20.08 -0.29
C ARG A 83 1.88 19.05 -0.72
N LEU A 84 2.39 18.27 0.23
CA LEU A 84 3.51 17.37 0.02
C LEU A 84 3.27 16.42 -1.16
N LEU A 85 2.06 15.89 -1.30
CA LEU A 85 1.73 14.98 -2.39
C LEU A 85 1.88 15.64 -3.78
N THR A 86 1.42 16.87 -3.91
CA THR A 86 1.54 17.65 -5.15
C THR A 86 3.00 18.00 -5.43
N ASP A 87 3.72 18.43 -4.40
CA ASP A 87 5.12 18.83 -4.51
C ASP A 87 6.01 17.63 -4.85
N LEU A 88 5.79 16.46 -4.22
CA LEU A 88 6.46 15.20 -4.58
C LEU A 88 6.29 14.84 -6.05
N ARG A 89 5.08 14.92 -6.57
CA ARG A 89 4.78 14.61 -7.97
C ARG A 89 5.45 15.54 -8.98
N GLY A 90 5.87 16.73 -8.54
CA GLY A 90 6.62 17.71 -9.35
C GLY A 90 8.13 17.51 -9.31
N ILE A 91 8.67 16.68 -8.41
CA ILE A 91 10.11 16.49 -8.25
C ILE A 91 10.63 15.47 -9.26
N LYS A 92 11.68 15.86 -9.98
CA LYS A 92 12.36 14.97 -10.93
C LYS A 92 12.97 13.78 -10.19
N GLY A 93 12.66 12.58 -10.64
CA GLY A 93 13.09 11.32 -10.02
C GLY A 93 12.02 10.67 -9.14
N VAL A 94 10.94 11.38 -8.81
CA VAL A 94 9.72 10.77 -8.30
C VAL A 94 8.90 10.29 -9.49
N LYS A 95 8.62 8.98 -9.55
CA LYS A 95 7.79 8.36 -10.59
C LYS A 95 6.31 8.51 -10.23
N THR A 96 5.96 8.09 -9.03
CA THR A 96 4.59 8.17 -8.49
C THR A 96 4.62 8.58 -7.04
N ALA A 97 3.53 9.17 -6.56
CA ALA A 97 3.33 9.43 -5.14
C ALA A 97 1.84 9.32 -4.79
N PHE A 98 1.55 8.61 -3.69
CA PHE A 98 0.20 8.37 -3.18
C PHE A 98 0.12 8.67 -1.68
N ALA A 99 -1.06 9.09 -1.22
CA ALA A 99 -1.34 9.23 0.21
C ALA A 99 -1.46 7.86 0.86
N PHE A 100 -0.79 7.65 1.99
CA PHE A 100 -0.71 6.37 2.67
C PHE A 100 -0.73 6.57 4.18
N GLY A 101 -1.92 6.58 4.75
CA GLY A 101 -2.08 6.87 6.18
C GLY A 101 -1.50 8.21 6.59
N GLU A 102 -0.55 8.21 7.52
CA GLU A 102 0.14 9.40 8.02
C GLU A 102 1.32 9.86 7.14
N ASN A 103 1.70 9.06 6.15
CA ASN A 103 2.79 9.35 5.22
C ASN A 103 2.27 9.47 3.79
N HIS A 104 3.15 9.87 2.88
CA HIS A 104 2.97 9.62 1.47
C HIS A 104 4.03 8.64 1.00
N HIS A 105 3.63 7.63 0.25
CA HIS A 105 4.55 6.71 -0.39
C HIS A 105 4.92 7.22 -1.77
N ALA A 106 6.22 7.34 -2.03
CA ALA A 106 6.76 7.79 -3.30
C ALA A 106 7.64 6.70 -3.92
N THR A 107 7.30 6.30 -5.14
CA THR A 107 8.18 5.46 -5.97
C THR A 107 9.20 6.36 -6.64
N VAL A 108 10.47 6.06 -6.49
CA VAL A 108 11.56 6.92 -6.95
C VAL A 108 12.55 6.20 -7.85
N ASP A 109 13.25 6.96 -8.68
CA ASP A 109 14.43 6.51 -9.39
C ASP A 109 15.70 6.84 -8.57
N PRO A 110 16.34 5.86 -7.93
CA PRO A 110 17.49 6.11 -7.07
C PRO A 110 18.75 6.54 -7.85
N SER A 111 18.77 6.42 -9.17
CA SER A 111 19.86 6.94 -10.01
C SER A 111 19.75 8.44 -10.24
N VAL A 112 18.59 9.03 -10.03
CA VAL A 112 18.28 10.44 -10.26
C VAL A 112 18.08 11.23 -8.97
N LEU A 113 17.52 10.57 -7.94
CA LEU A 113 17.10 11.21 -6.69
C LEU A 113 17.64 10.46 -5.48
N THR A 114 18.31 11.19 -4.58
CA THR A 114 18.72 10.67 -3.27
C THR A 114 17.82 11.25 -2.16
N ILE A 115 17.82 10.62 -0.99
CA ILE A 115 17.05 11.10 0.18
C ILE A 115 17.46 12.53 0.55
N ASP A 116 18.78 12.83 0.54
CA ASP A 116 19.29 14.17 0.88
C ASP A 116 18.83 15.22 -0.14
N SER A 117 18.94 14.89 -1.46
CA SER A 117 18.47 15.79 -2.50
C SER A 117 16.96 16.01 -2.46
N LEU A 118 16.17 14.98 -2.14
CA LEU A 118 14.72 15.13 -1.95
C LEU A 118 14.42 16.05 -0.77
N ARG A 119 15.12 15.88 0.35
CA ARG A 119 14.99 16.74 1.53
C ARG A 119 15.27 18.20 1.21
N GLU A 120 16.40 18.49 0.56
CA GLU A 120 16.78 19.86 0.16
C GLU A 120 15.72 20.51 -0.74
N GLN A 121 15.19 19.75 -1.71
CA GLN A 121 14.14 20.26 -2.60
C GLN A 121 12.83 20.54 -1.85
N LEU A 122 12.44 19.69 -0.92
CA LEU A 122 11.23 19.90 -0.09
C LEU A 122 11.42 21.09 0.87
N GLU A 123 12.61 21.27 1.46
CA GLU A 123 12.94 22.45 2.27
C GLU A 123 12.86 23.75 1.45
N ALA A 124 13.38 23.73 0.22
CA ALA A 124 13.29 24.86 -0.70
C ALA A 124 11.84 25.21 -1.09
N LEU A 125 10.93 24.19 -1.12
CA LEU A 125 9.50 24.38 -1.30
C LEU A 125 8.76 24.81 0.00
N GLY A 126 9.52 24.97 1.10
CA GLY A 126 9.03 25.48 2.38
C GLY A 126 8.40 24.43 3.29
N HIS A 127 8.70 23.14 3.08
CA HIS A 127 8.36 22.07 4.03
C HIS A 127 9.33 22.06 5.21
N ARG A 128 8.85 21.63 6.37
CA ARG A 128 9.62 21.43 7.61
C ARG A 128 9.29 20.08 8.22
N ASP A 129 10.04 19.69 9.25
CA ASP A 129 9.86 18.40 9.95
C ASP A 129 9.81 17.23 8.97
N ILE A 130 10.69 17.26 7.98
CA ILE A 130 10.71 16.32 6.88
C ILE A 130 11.31 14.99 7.37
N VAL A 131 10.53 13.93 7.25
CA VAL A 131 10.96 12.55 7.47
C VAL A 131 10.87 11.80 6.15
N ILE A 132 11.97 11.15 5.76
CA ILE A 132 12.06 10.33 4.55
C ILE A 132 12.71 9.01 4.94
N GLU A 133 12.04 7.90 4.71
CA GLU A 133 12.51 6.56 5.07
C GLU A 133 12.29 5.62 3.89
N ALA A 134 13.28 4.77 3.61
CA ALA A 134 13.08 3.66 2.69
C ALA A 134 12.19 2.61 3.38
N VAL A 135 11.17 2.15 2.68
CA VAL A 135 10.18 1.21 3.23
C VAL A 135 9.98 0.02 2.30
N GLU A 136 9.63 -1.11 2.90
CA GLU A 136 9.16 -2.27 2.14
C GLU A 136 7.74 -2.01 1.60
N PRO A 137 7.44 -2.46 0.38
CA PRO A 137 6.12 -2.27 -0.18
C PRO A 137 5.07 -3.11 0.54
N THR A 138 3.85 -2.60 0.57
CA THR A 138 2.65 -3.31 0.99
C THR A 138 1.87 -3.82 -0.23
N ILE A 139 0.81 -4.60 -0.01
CA ILE A 139 -0.10 -5.01 -1.10
C ILE A 139 -0.75 -3.77 -1.76
N GLU A 140 -1.03 -2.72 -0.98
CA GLU A 140 -1.59 -1.48 -1.52
C GLU A 140 -0.61 -0.78 -2.47
N ASP A 141 0.69 -0.71 -2.11
CA ASP A 141 1.74 -0.17 -3.00
C ASP A 141 1.85 -0.99 -4.29
N CYS A 142 1.80 -2.32 -4.18
CA CYS A 142 1.81 -3.21 -5.33
C CYS A 142 0.58 -3.00 -6.23
N PHE A 143 -0.60 -2.85 -5.63
CA PHE A 143 -1.83 -2.57 -6.37
C PHE A 143 -1.76 -1.25 -7.12
N MET A 144 -1.31 -0.18 -6.45
CA MET A 144 -1.15 1.14 -7.09
C MET A 144 -0.13 1.10 -8.24
N ASN A 145 0.95 0.34 -8.09
CA ASN A 145 1.96 0.19 -9.15
C ASN A 145 1.46 -0.64 -10.36
N LEU A 146 0.53 -1.55 -10.16
CA LEU A 146 -0.05 -2.37 -11.25
C LEU A 146 -1.12 -1.63 -12.05
N GLN A 147 -1.58 -0.47 -11.58
CA GLN A 147 -2.57 0.37 -12.24
C GLN A 147 -1.96 1.33 -13.29
N GLU A 148 -0.64 1.43 -13.34
CA GLU A 148 0.12 2.27 -14.27
C GLU A 148 0.42 1.52 -15.57
#